data_3301f9960e77fd7b5843253aa2f9cef3
#
_entry.id   3301f9960e77fd7b5843253aa2f9cef3
#
_cell.length_a   1.000
_cell.length_b   1.000
_cell.length_c   1.000
_cell.angle_alpha   90.00
_cell.angle_beta   90.00
_cell.angle_gamma   90.00
#
_symmetry.space_group_name_H-M   'P 1'
#
loop_
_entity.id
_entity.type
_entity.pdbx_description
1 polymer ?
#
loop_
_entity_poly.entity_id
_entity_poly.type
_entity_poly.pdbx_seq_one_letter_code
_entity_poly.pdbx_strand_id
1 'polypeptide(L)'
;MQDYKNLEHKIFTEIKSRIKEDDSSVPYLDNGYYYYTRYEKGKQYPIYCRKKEKLSSPEEILINVNEMSKGHEYFRIGGIDISPNNKIMAYSIDTISRRLYTVHFKNLETGKKNSYTIANTTGGVSWANDNKTLFYNLKNPNTLRTEKVMRHVFNSNKTDEQVFYEEDEEFNLYSYKTKSGKYIVISSGKTISDEKRILDANNPNGDFKVFQKREDGLEYSINHLDDKWYIRTNYNNATNFKLMICSENNTSIKNWKEYIPHREDVLFEGFEVFNDYLVITERENGNRKYHVKSITNSALNHYVEFEEEAYSTSSSVNAEINSIKFRFSYSSLTTPSSIIEYDLI
;
A
#
# COMPACT_ATOMS: atom_id res chain seq x y z
N MET A 1 -25.33 37.33 -3.48
CA MET A 1 -24.24 36.57 -2.75
C MET A 1 -23.68 37.35 -1.55
N GLN A 2 -23.74 38.67 -1.54
CA GLN A 2 -23.25 39.48 -0.39
C GLN A 2 -24.03 39.22 0.90
N ASP A 3 -25.33 38.98 0.80
CA ASP A 3 -26.23 38.78 1.94
C ASP A 3 -25.99 37.49 2.72
N TYR A 4 -25.29 36.52 2.13
CA TYR A 4 -25.00 35.21 2.78
C TYR A 4 -23.62 35.10 3.41
N LYS A 5 -22.72 36.09 3.24
CA LYS A 5 -21.35 36.02 3.76
C LYS A 5 -21.29 35.86 5.28
N ASN A 6 -22.21 36.49 6.01
CA ASN A 6 -22.28 36.38 7.47
C ASN A 6 -22.68 34.94 7.88
N LEU A 7 -23.64 34.34 7.17
CA LEU A 7 -24.05 32.96 7.40
C LEU A 7 -22.94 31.97 7.04
N GLU A 8 -22.29 32.16 5.90
CA GLU A 8 -21.12 31.38 5.48
C GLU A 8 -20.01 31.42 6.51
N HIS A 9 -19.64 32.60 7.00
CA HIS A 9 -18.61 32.75 8.03
C HIS A 9 -19.01 32.07 9.35
N LYS A 10 -20.27 32.17 9.75
CA LYS A 10 -20.79 31.52 10.95
C LYS A 10 -20.72 30.01 10.84
N ILE A 11 -21.16 29.42 9.71
CA ILE A 11 -21.13 27.99 9.45
C ILE A 11 -19.67 27.52 9.37
N PHE A 12 -18.80 28.24 8.65
CA PHE A 12 -17.38 27.93 8.58
C PHE A 12 -16.71 27.88 9.95
N THR A 13 -16.98 28.89 10.78
CA THR A 13 -16.41 28.97 12.13
C THR A 13 -16.92 27.83 13.02
N GLU A 14 -18.21 27.49 12.91
CA GLU A 14 -18.81 26.38 13.65
C GLU A 14 -18.20 25.05 13.23
N ILE A 15 -18.11 24.75 11.94
CA ILE A 15 -17.49 23.51 11.41
C ILE A 15 -16.04 23.43 11.85
N LYS A 16 -15.27 24.53 11.67
CA LYS A 16 -13.86 24.57 12.04
C LYS A 16 -13.64 24.33 13.55
N SER A 17 -14.51 24.86 14.41
CA SER A 17 -14.39 24.67 15.86
C SER A 17 -14.61 23.23 16.33
N ARG A 18 -15.23 22.38 15.48
CA ARG A 18 -15.45 20.96 15.77
C ARG A 18 -14.25 20.08 15.35
N ILE A 19 -13.29 20.63 14.59
CA ILE A 19 -12.10 19.89 14.13
C ILE A 19 -11.04 19.95 15.23
N LYS A 20 -10.57 18.77 15.65
CA LYS A 20 -9.42 18.66 16.55
C LYS A 20 -8.14 18.92 15.74
N GLU A 21 -7.53 20.10 15.93
CA GLU A 21 -6.36 20.51 15.16
C GLU A 21 -5.07 19.77 15.56
N ASP A 22 -4.94 19.37 16.83
CA ASP A 22 -3.80 18.65 17.42
C ASP A 22 -4.02 17.14 17.46
N ASP A 23 -4.42 16.57 16.34
CA ASP A 23 -4.79 15.18 16.24
C ASP A 23 -3.63 14.27 15.77
N SER A 24 -3.77 12.98 16.02
CA SER A 24 -2.83 11.96 15.56
C SER A 24 -3.55 10.76 14.99
N SER A 25 -2.95 10.13 13.95
CA SER A 25 -3.45 8.84 13.47
C SER A 25 -3.20 7.74 14.49
N VAL A 26 -4.01 6.68 14.42
CA VAL A 26 -3.75 5.46 15.22
C VAL A 26 -2.44 4.82 14.74
N PRO A 27 -1.44 4.62 15.63
CA PRO A 27 -0.17 4.02 15.24
C PRO A 27 -0.34 2.60 14.71
N TYR A 28 0.43 2.21 13.68
CA TYR A 28 0.51 0.84 13.20
C TYR A 28 1.93 0.32 13.32
N LEU A 29 2.06 -0.99 13.60
CA LEU A 29 3.35 -1.68 13.70
C LEU A 29 3.81 -2.09 12.30
N ASP A 30 5.09 -1.81 12.01
CA ASP A 30 5.80 -2.30 10.82
C ASP A 30 7.29 -2.44 11.15
N ASN A 31 7.81 -3.64 10.97
CA ASN A 31 9.23 -3.97 11.12
C ASN A 31 9.85 -3.41 12.41
N GLY A 32 9.17 -3.63 13.54
CA GLY A 32 9.63 -3.24 14.88
C GLY A 32 9.45 -1.78 15.27
N TYR A 33 8.75 -0.98 14.45
CA TYR A 33 8.41 0.41 14.74
C TYR A 33 6.91 0.66 14.62
N TYR A 34 6.39 1.53 15.51
CA TYR A 34 5.05 2.08 15.41
C TYR A 34 5.08 3.38 14.62
N TYR A 35 4.47 3.39 13.44
CA TYR A 35 4.38 4.55 12.55
C TYR A 35 3.06 5.26 12.73
N TYR A 36 3.09 6.60 12.73
CA TYR A 36 1.91 7.44 12.82
C TYR A 36 2.18 8.84 12.28
N THR A 37 1.11 9.57 12.03
CA THR A 37 1.16 11.00 11.71
C THR A 37 0.51 11.77 12.84
N ARG A 38 1.01 12.97 13.12
CA ARG A 38 0.38 13.92 14.01
C ARG A 38 0.35 15.30 13.41
N TYR A 39 -0.59 16.11 13.88
CA TYR A 39 -0.73 17.51 13.53
C TYR A 39 -0.43 18.38 14.75
N GLU A 40 0.01 19.60 14.53
CA GLU A 40 0.18 20.62 15.55
C GLU A 40 -0.85 21.73 15.33
N LYS A 41 -1.37 22.26 16.42
CA LYS A 41 -2.37 23.34 16.41
C LYS A 41 -1.88 24.52 15.56
N GLY A 42 -2.74 24.98 14.65
CA GLY A 42 -2.42 26.11 13.75
C GLY A 42 -1.43 25.76 12.63
N LYS A 43 -1.08 24.48 12.45
CA LYS A 43 -0.26 24.01 11.34
C LYS A 43 -1.10 23.32 10.29
N GLN A 44 -0.65 23.40 9.02
CA GLN A 44 -1.40 22.88 7.88
C GLN A 44 -1.02 21.44 7.52
N TYR A 45 0.22 21.05 7.78
CA TYR A 45 0.77 19.80 7.30
C TYR A 45 1.04 18.81 8.44
N PRO A 46 1.02 17.49 8.14
CA PRO A 46 1.35 16.46 9.12
C PRO A 46 2.86 16.44 9.46
N ILE A 47 3.14 15.83 10.60
CA ILE A 47 4.47 15.38 11.01
C ILE A 47 4.44 13.86 10.99
N TYR A 48 5.32 13.24 10.23
CA TYR A 48 5.49 11.78 10.17
C TYR A 48 6.44 11.34 11.26
N CYS A 49 5.99 10.41 12.09
CA CYS A 49 6.70 9.96 13.26
C CYS A 49 6.75 8.44 13.33
N ARG A 50 7.73 7.94 14.10
CA ARG A 50 7.74 6.53 14.51
C ARG A 50 8.25 6.38 15.94
N LYS A 51 7.96 5.24 16.57
CA LYS A 51 8.46 4.84 17.90
C LYS A 51 8.95 3.40 17.85
N LYS A 52 10.10 3.14 18.40
CA LYS A 52 10.72 1.81 18.39
C LYS A 52 10.04 0.89 19.40
N GLU A 53 9.63 -0.31 18.98
CA GLU A 53 9.14 -1.44 19.78
C GLU A 53 7.91 -1.19 20.67
N LYS A 54 7.78 -0.02 21.28
CA LYS A 54 6.69 0.30 22.22
C LYS A 54 6.13 1.71 21.98
N LEU A 55 4.84 1.88 22.18
CA LEU A 55 4.18 3.20 22.08
C LEU A 55 4.69 4.20 23.14
N SER A 56 5.27 3.71 24.25
CA SER A 56 5.90 4.53 25.29
C SER A 56 7.35 4.94 24.95
N SER A 57 7.94 4.41 23.87
CA SER A 57 9.30 4.78 23.44
C SER A 57 9.35 6.23 22.97
N PRO A 58 10.53 6.88 23.03
CA PRO A 58 10.71 8.23 22.50
C PRO A 58 10.27 8.34 21.04
N GLU A 59 9.64 9.47 20.71
CA GLU A 59 9.24 9.79 19.34
C GLU A 59 10.48 10.09 18.49
N GLU A 60 10.54 9.48 17.31
CA GLU A 60 11.47 9.83 16.24
C GLU A 60 10.70 10.54 15.13
N ILE A 61 11.02 11.80 14.86
CA ILE A 61 10.44 12.55 13.74
C ILE A 61 11.17 12.18 12.46
N LEU A 62 10.45 11.53 11.56
CA LEU A 62 10.94 11.18 10.22
C LEU A 62 10.94 12.41 9.32
N ILE A 63 9.78 13.07 9.18
CA ILE A 63 9.55 14.23 8.34
C ILE A 63 8.62 15.21 9.05
N ASN A 64 9.04 16.46 9.19
CA ASN A 64 8.16 17.58 9.52
C ASN A 64 7.82 18.34 8.23
N VAL A 65 6.63 18.10 7.69
CA VAL A 65 6.22 18.70 6.41
C VAL A 65 6.05 20.21 6.55
N ASN A 66 5.68 20.73 7.72
CA ASN A 66 5.55 22.17 7.95
C ASN A 66 6.88 22.93 7.81
N GLU A 67 7.99 22.25 8.17
CA GLU A 67 9.32 22.85 7.98
C GLU A 67 9.80 22.72 6.53
N MET A 68 9.49 21.59 5.88
CA MET A 68 9.92 21.33 4.51
C MET A 68 9.15 22.14 3.47
N SER A 69 7.90 22.48 3.73
CA SER A 69 7.05 23.24 2.81
C SER A 69 7.37 24.74 2.77
N LYS A 70 8.19 25.25 3.68
CA LYS A 70 8.54 26.68 3.72
C LYS A 70 9.18 27.13 2.41
N GLY A 71 8.65 28.20 1.83
CA GLY A 71 9.14 28.75 0.55
C GLY A 71 8.58 28.08 -0.70
N HIS A 72 7.64 27.13 -0.55
CA HIS A 72 6.93 26.50 -1.66
C HIS A 72 5.45 26.92 -1.65
N GLU A 73 4.92 27.27 -2.81
CA GLU A 73 3.47 27.53 -2.98
C GLU A 73 2.64 26.24 -2.89
N TYR A 74 3.24 25.13 -3.32
CA TYR A 74 2.67 23.78 -3.22
C TYR A 74 3.72 22.82 -2.67
N PHE A 75 3.30 21.94 -1.77
CA PHE A 75 4.18 20.91 -1.23
C PHE A 75 3.38 19.65 -0.88
N ARG A 76 3.86 18.50 -1.34
CA ARG A 76 3.26 17.20 -1.05
C ARG A 76 4.32 16.12 -0.87
N ILE A 77 4.16 15.29 0.16
CA ILE A 77 4.89 14.03 0.29
C ILE A 77 4.17 12.97 -0.55
N GLY A 78 4.90 12.24 -1.39
CA GLY A 78 4.38 11.17 -2.24
C GLY A 78 4.44 9.80 -1.57
N GLY A 79 5.62 9.42 -1.07
CA GLY A 79 5.86 8.16 -0.37
C GLY A 79 6.94 8.31 0.69
N ILE A 80 6.93 7.40 1.66
CA ILE A 80 7.96 7.22 2.68
C ILE A 80 8.18 5.72 2.80
N ASP A 81 9.36 5.25 2.38
CA ASP A 81 9.71 3.84 2.33
C ASP A 81 11.03 3.62 3.09
N ILE A 82 11.00 2.77 4.08
CA ILE A 82 12.15 2.51 4.95
C ILE A 82 12.86 1.23 4.48
N SER A 83 14.20 1.26 4.45
CA SER A 83 14.99 0.07 4.15
C SER A 83 14.75 -1.04 5.19
N PRO A 84 14.84 -2.34 4.83
CA PRO A 84 14.53 -3.46 5.74
C PRO A 84 15.30 -3.42 7.06
N ASN A 85 16.51 -2.86 7.08
CA ASN A 85 17.31 -2.69 8.31
C ASN A 85 16.97 -1.42 9.11
N ASN A 86 15.92 -0.68 8.75
CA ASN A 86 15.47 0.55 9.41
C ASN A 86 16.46 1.74 9.40
N LYS A 87 17.50 1.72 8.55
CA LYS A 87 18.56 2.73 8.57
C LYS A 87 18.42 3.83 7.52
N ILE A 88 17.83 3.53 6.38
CA ILE A 88 17.68 4.49 5.28
C ILE A 88 16.20 4.72 4.99
N MET A 89 15.81 5.96 4.93
CA MET A 89 14.50 6.40 4.48
C MET A 89 14.61 6.97 3.07
N ALA A 90 13.87 6.39 2.12
CA ALA A 90 13.52 7.03 0.87
C ALA A 90 12.20 7.77 1.06
N TYR A 91 12.15 9.03 0.66
CA TYR A 91 10.92 9.82 0.70
C TYR A 91 10.84 10.70 -0.52
N SER A 92 9.65 11.00 -0.97
CA SER A 92 9.46 11.73 -2.20
C SER A 92 8.61 12.99 -2.01
N ILE A 93 8.93 14.02 -2.78
CA ILE A 93 8.23 15.30 -2.75
C ILE A 93 7.80 15.75 -4.14
N ASP A 94 6.67 16.43 -4.21
CA ASP A 94 6.19 17.21 -5.35
C ASP A 94 5.97 18.65 -4.90
N THR A 95 6.65 19.60 -5.55
CA THR A 95 6.57 21.04 -5.25
C THR A 95 5.89 21.84 -6.35
N ILE A 96 5.38 21.16 -7.40
CA ILE A 96 4.78 21.79 -8.60
C ILE A 96 3.36 21.33 -8.89
N SER A 97 2.78 20.48 -8.03
CA SER A 97 1.41 19.94 -8.19
C SER A 97 1.16 19.11 -9.46
N ARG A 98 2.20 18.42 -9.95
CA ARG A 98 2.09 17.59 -11.17
C ARG A 98 2.09 16.09 -10.91
N ARG A 99 2.17 15.68 -9.63
CA ARG A 99 2.33 14.26 -9.28
C ARG A 99 3.56 13.61 -9.95
N LEU A 100 4.57 14.45 -10.22
CA LEU A 100 5.93 14.07 -10.60
C LEU A 100 6.79 14.23 -9.36
N TYR A 101 7.07 13.12 -8.71
CA TYR A 101 7.79 13.16 -7.45
C TYR A 101 9.29 13.02 -7.66
N THR A 102 10.03 13.71 -6.80
CA THR A 102 11.47 13.54 -6.67
C THR A 102 11.75 12.75 -5.39
N VAL A 103 12.41 11.61 -5.51
CA VAL A 103 12.82 10.77 -4.36
C VAL A 103 14.11 11.32 -3.78
N HIS A 104 14.14 11.46 -2.47
CA HIS A 104 15.27 11.84 -1.63
C HIS A 104 15.59 10.73 -0.64
N PHE A 105 16.81 10.74 -0.11
CA PHE A 105 17.25 9.76 0.87
C PHE A 105 17.77 10.41 2.15
N LYS A 106 17.45 9.81 3.30
CA LYS A 106 17.90 10.25 4.61
C LYS A 106 18.42 9.04 5.40
N ASN A 107 19.61 9.15 5.95
CA ASN A 107 20.10 8.19 6.93
C ASN A 107 19.42 8.49 8.28
N LEU A 108 18.70 7.52 8.84
CA LEU A 108 17.91 7.68 10.05
C LEU A 108 18.75 7.66 11.34
N GLU A 109 19.93 7.03 11.31
CA GLU A 109 20.84 7.03 12.46
C GLU A 109 21.56 8.37 12.64
N THR A 110 21.95 9.01 11.54
CA THR A 110 22.73 10.26 11.55
C THR A 110 21.89 11.50 11.24
N GLY A 111 20.67 11.34 10.70
CA GLY A 111 19.84 12.43 10.21
C GLY A 111 20.32 13.07 8.90
N LYS A 112 21.43 12.63 8.32
CA LYS A 112 22.01 13.21 7.11
C LYS A 112 21.17 12.87 5.87
N LYS A 113 20.94 13.88 5.03
CA LYS A 113 20.34 13.73 3.70
C LYS A 113 21.43 13.44 2.67
N ASN A 114 21.13 12.57 1.71
CA ASN A 114 22.01 12.37 0.56
C ASN A 114 21.89 13.56 -0.41
N SER A 115 22.96 13.77 -1.17
CA SER A 115 23.04 14.87 -2.17
C SER A 115 22.33 14.52 -3.48
N TYR A 116 22.21 13.22 -3.83
CA TYR A 116 21.53 12.80 -5.05
C TYR A 116 20.05 12.55 -4.84
N THR A 117 19.30 12.67 -5.91
CA THR A 117 17.84 12.49 -5.95
C THR A 117 17.43 11.77 -7.23
N ILE A 118 16.23 11.19 -7.25
CA ILE A 118 15.65 10.54 -8.43
C ILE A 118 14.37 11.28 -8.79
N ALA A 119 14.35 11.92 -9.95
CA ALA A 119 13.21 12.72 -10.41
C ALA A 119 12.21 11.92 -11.26
N ASN A 120 11.04 12.53 -11.51
CA ASN A 120 9.98 12.02 -12.39
C ASN A 120 9.40 10.66 -11.97
N THR A 121 9.40 10.37 -10.68
CA THR A 121 8.88 9.09 -10.15
C THR A 121 7.40 9.18 -9.79
N THR A 122 6.80 8.03 -9.47
CA THR A 122 5.44 7.96 -8.87
C THR A 122 5.42 8.30 -7.38
N GLY A 123 6.58 8.34 -6.74
CA GLY A 123 6.77 8.72 -5.33
C GLY A 123 7.12 7.57 -4.40
N GLY A 124 6.62 6.35 -4.63
CA GLY A 124 6.98 5.17 -3.83
C GLY A 124 8.21 4.45 -4.38
N VAL A 125 8.90 3.72 -3.51
CA VAL A 125 9.97 2.79 -3.86
C VAL A 125 9.78 1.44 -3.17
N SER A 126 10.34 0.37 -3.75
CA SER A 126 10.32 -0.98 -3.17
C SER A 126 11.75 -1.43 -2.87
N TRP A 127 12.10 -1.52 -1.59
CA TRP A 127 13.42 -1.98 -1.16
C TRP A 127 13.58 -3.49 -1.30
N ALA A 128 14.68 -3.93 -1.90
CA ALA A 128 15.12 -5.32 -1.81
C ALA A 128 15.67 -5.64 -0.42
N ASN A 129 15.91 -6.93 -0.13
CA ASN A 129 16.35 -7.38 1.20
C ASN A 129 17.83 -7.10 1.49
N ASP A 130 18.61 -6.70 0.49
CA ASP A 130 20.02 -6.34 0.62
C ASP A 130 20.25 -4.95 1.27
N ASN A 131 19.18 -4.20 1.54
CA ASN A 131 19.20 -2.83 2.09
C ASN A 131 19.92 -1.77 1.21
N LYS A 132 20.15 -2.11 -0.05
CA LYS A 132 20.88 -1.25 -1.00
C LYS A 132 20.13 -1.07 -2.30
N THR A 133 19.55 -2.15 -2.81
CA THR A 133 18.82 -2.12 -4.08
C THR A 133 17.37 -1.72 -3.83
N LEU A 134 16.86 -0.83 -4.65
CA LEU A 134 15.45 -0.45 -4.65
C LEU A 134 14.92 -0.36 -6.08
N PHE A 135 13.62 -0.56 -6.20
CA PHE A 135 12.89 -0.43 -7.45
C PHE A 135 11.93 0.74 -7.35
N TYR A 136 11.83 1.52 -8.42
CA TYR A 136 10.94 2.65 -8.50
C TYR A 136 10.29 2.76 -9.88
N ASN A 137 9.16 3.46 -9.92
CA ASN A 137 8.41 3.62 -11.16
C ASN A 137 8.66 5.02 -11.72
N LEU A 138 9.05 5.09 -12.98
CA LEU A 138 9.32 6.33 -13.70
C LEU A 138 8.12 6.73 -14.55
N LYS A 139 7.78 8.00 -14.50
CA LYS A 139 6.72 8.60 -15.31
C LYS A 139 7.28 9.31 -16.52
N ASN A 140 6.52 9.26 -17.59
CA ASN A 140 6.70 10.17 -18.71
C ASN A 140 6.31 11.60 -18.24
N PRO A 141 7.21 12.60 -18.31
CA PRO A 141 6.92 13.93 -17.78
C PRO A 141 5.84 14.70 -18.58
N ASN A 142 5.57 14.31 -19.81
CA ASN A 142 4.56 14.94 -20.67
C ASN A 142 3.17 14.33 -20.47
N THR A 143 3.06 13.01 -20.56
CA THR A 143 1.79 12.28 -20.47
C THR A 143 1.40 11.95 -19.03
N LEU A 144 2.37 11.97 -18.09
CA LEU A 144 2.26 11.53 -16.70
C LEU A 144 1.97 10.02 -16.53
N ARG A 145 2.02 9.26 -17.62
CA ARG A 145 1.87 7.81 -17.60
C ARG A 145 3.07 7.18 -16.91
N THR A 146 2.85 6.17 -16.11
CA THR A 146 3.88 5.34 -15.52
C THR A 146 4.27 4.25 -16.51
N GLU A 147 5.46 4.35 -17.08
CA GLU A 147 5.85 3.49 -18.22
C GLU A 147 7.09 2.63 -17.98
N LYS A 148 7.89 2.92 -16.94
CA LYS A 148 9.13 2.19 -16.67
C LYS A 148 9.26 1.80 -15.22
N VAL A 149 9.87 0.63 -14.99
CA VAL A 149 10.38 0.24 -13.68
C VAL A 149 11.89 0.24 -13.75
N MET A 150 12.51 0.94 -12.81
CA MET A 150 13.95 1.13 -12.71
C MET A 150 14.51 0.45 -11.48
N ARG A 151 15.74 -0.05 -11.57
CA ARG A 151 16.52 -0.56 -10.44
C ARG A 151 17.62 0.44 -10.10
N HIS A 152 17.65 0.87 -8.85
CA HIS A 152 18.66 1.77 -8.30
C HIS A 152 19.45 1.06 -7.20
N VAL A 153 20.76 1.30 -7.15
CA VAL A 153 21.61 0.83 -6.06
C VAL A 153 22.06 2.02 -5.21
N PHE A 154 21.52 2.11 -4.00
CA PHE A 154 21.79 3.18 -3.05
C PHE A 154 23.30 3.40 -2.84
N ASN A 155 23.74 4.65 -2.87
CA ASN A 155 25.16 5.04 -2.79
C ASN A 155 26.07 4.48 -3.91
N SER A 156 25.51 4.10 -5.03
CA SER A 156 26.27 3.71 -6.23
C SER A 156 26.38 4.90 -7.19
N ASN A 157 27.52 4.98 -7.87
CA ASN A 157 27.73 5.93 -8.99
C ASN A 157 27.28 5.34 -10.35
N LYS A 158 26.69 4.14 -10.35
CA LYS A 158 26.17 3.52 -11.56
C LYS A 158 24.86 4.17 -11.98
N THR A 159 24.65 4.27 -13.26
CA THR A 159 23.36 4.64 -13.84
C THR A 159 22.31 3.63 -13.48
N ASP A 160 21.10 4.09 -13.18
CA ASP A 160 19.96 3.23 -12.87
C ASP A 160 19.59 2.38 -14.09
N GLU A 161 19.26 1.13 -13.82
CA GLU A 161 18.93 0.16 -14.85
C GLU A 161 17.42 0.11 -15.08
N GLN A 162 17.01 0.19 -16.35
CA GLN A 162 15.63 -0.07 -16.73
C GLN A 162 15.39 -1.59 -16.74
N VAL A 163 14.61 -2.08 -15.77
CA VAL A 163 14.28 -3.52 -15.65
C VAL A 163 12.99 -3.90 -16.36
N PHE A 164 12.13 -2.94 -16.62
CA PHE A 164 10.92 -3.14 -17.41
C PHE A 164 10.45 -1.84 -18.07
N TYR A 165 9.93 -1.95 -19.27
CA TYR A 165 9.25 -0.89 -20.02
C TYR A 165 7.92 -1.42 -20.54
N GLU A 166 6.84 -0.69 -20.29
CA GLU A 166 5.51 -1.01 -20.83
C GLU A 166 5.25 -0.18 -22.07
N GLU A 167 5.31 -0.85 -23.22
CA GLU A 167 5.12 -0.22 -24.52
C GLU A 167 3.65 0.11 -24.80
N ASP A 168 2.73 -0.71 -24.29
CA ASP A 168 1.29 -0.52 -24.47
C ASP A 168 0.78 0.62 -23.59
N GLU A 169 0.33 1.70 -24.24
CA GLU A 169 -0.12 2.91 -23.55
C GLU A 169 -1.43 2.73 -22.77
N GLU A 170 -2.19 1.67 -23.01
CA GLU A 170 -3.39 1.33 -22.23
C GLU A 170 -3.05 0.79 -20.83
N PHE A 171 -1.82 0.27 -20.64
CA PHE A 171 -1.38 -0.29 -19.37
C PHE A 171 -0.67 0.74 -18.49
N ASN A 172 -0.92 0.63 -17.20
CA ASN A 172 -0.23 1.37 -16.16
C ASN A 172 0.64 0.46 -15.31
N LEU A 173 1.78 0.98 -14.86
CA LEU A 173 2.74 0.25 -14.05
C LEU A 173 2.72 0.69 -12.60
N TYR A 174 2.89 -0.28 -11.70
CA TYR A 174 3.37 -0.05 -10.34
C TYR A 174 4.24 -1.23 -9.88
N SER A 175 5.11 -0.99 -8.93
CA SER A 175 5.92 -2.02 -8.29
C SER A 175 5.70 -2.01 -6.79
N TYR A 176 5.75 -3.18 -6.18
CA TYR A 176 5.60 -3.34 -4.74
C TYR A 176 6.36 -4.57 -4.25
N LYS A 177 6.60 -4.63 -2.95
CA LYS A 177 7.14 -5.81 -2.30
C LYS A 177 6.00 -6.59 -1.66
N THR A 178 6.01 -7.91 -1.80
CA THR A 178 5.01 -8.77 -1.16
C THR A 178 5.06 -8.64 0.36
N LYS A 179 3.93 -8.81 1.06
CA LYS A 179 3.86 -8.78 2.52
C LYS A 179 4.77 -9.84 3.18
N SER A 180 4.99 -10.97 2.51
CA SER A 180 5.98 -11.98 2.92
C SER A 180 7.44 -11.48 2.87
N GLY A 181 7.69 -10.32 2.26
CA GLY A 181 9.03 -9.77 2.07
C GLY A 181 9.89 -10.50 1.03
N LYS A 182 9.38 -11.57 0.42
CA LYS A 182 10.18 -12.45 -0.43
C LYS A 182 10.30 -11.98 -1.88
N TYR A 183 9.29 -11.30 -2.40
CA TYR A 183 9.27 -10.90 -3.82
C TYR A 183 9.06 -9.41 -4.01
N ILE A 184 9.74 -8.87 -5.02
CA ILE A 184 9.36 -7.61 -5.67
C ILE A 184 8.46 -7.98 -6.85
N VAL A 185 7.33 -7.29 -6.97
CA VAL A 185 6.35 -7.52 -8.03
C VAL A 185 6.25 -6.28 -8.90
N ILE A 186 6.31 -6.44 -10.21
CA ILE A 186 5.87 -5.45 -11.18
C ILE A 186 4.45 -5.83 -11.60
N SER A 187 3.54 -4.89 -11.48
CA SER A 187 2.17 -5.03 -11.95
C SER A 187 1.95 -4.11 -13.13
N SER A 188 1.62 -4.69 -14.27
CA SER A 188 1.15 -3.99 -15.45
C SER A 188 -0.32 -4.33 -15.64
N GLY A 189 -1.20 -3.33 -15.65
CA GLY A 189 -2.64 -3.55 -15.72
C GLY A 189 -3.40 -2.46 -16.43
N LYS A 190 -4.47 -2.86 -17.11
CA LYS A 190 -5.55 -2.02 -17.64
C LYS A 190 -6.88 -2.43 -17.00
N THR A 191 -7.98 -1.87 -17.45
CA THR A 191 -9.30 -2.06 -16.82
C THR A 191 -9.71 -3.53 -16.66
N ILE A 192 -9.42 -4.36 -17.66
CA ILE A 192 -9.86 -5.76 -17.72
C ILE A 192 -8.72 -6.75 -18.03
N SER A 193 -7.47 -6.36 -17.86
CA SER A 193 -6.34 -7.26 -18.12
C SER A 193 -5.15 -6.92 -17.25
N ASP A 194 -4.51 -7.96 -16.74
CA ASP A 194 -3.36 -7.87 -15.85
C ASP A 194 -2.19 -8.72 -16.33
N GLU A 195 -0.97 -8.25 -16.07
CA GLU A 195 0.25 -9.03 -16.09
C GLU A 195 1.08 -8.72 -14.85
N LYS A 196 1.59 -9.74 -14.20
CA LYS A 196 2.51 -9.58 -13.08
C LYS A 196 3.87 -10.20 -13.43
N ARG A 197 4.92 -9.58 -12.93
CA ARG A 197 6.29 -10.09 -12.99
C ARG A 197 6.86 -10.11 -11.59
N ILE A 198 7.64 -11.11 -11.25
CA ILE A 198 8.19 -11.35 -9.92
C ILE A 198 9.69 -11.46 -9.95
N LEU A 199 10.34 -10.96 -8.91
CA LEU A 199 11.76 -11.07 -8.65
C LEU A 199 11.98 -11.43 -7.18
N ASP A 200 12.86 -12.37 -6.89
CA ASP A 200 13.28 -12.67 -5.51
C ASP A 200 13.96 -11.44 -4.89
N ALA A 201 13.39 -10.89 -3.82
CA ALA A 201 13.91 -9.72 -3.14
C ALA A 201 15.28 -9.97 -2.45
N ASN A 202 15.68 -11.24 -2.27
CA ASN A 202 17.02 -11.61 -1.79
C ASN A 202 18.05 -11.67 -2.92
N ASN A 203 17.61 -11.72 -4.18
CA ASN A 203 18.46 -11.66 -5.36
C ASN A 203 18.08 -10.50 -6.28
N PRO A 204 18.25 -9.24 -5.84
CA PRO A 204 17.76 -8.07 -6.55
C PRO A 204 18.44 -7.79 -7.89
N ASN A 205 19.57 -8.46 -8.18
CA ASN A 205 20.29 -8.35 -9.46
C ASN A 205 19.79 -9.36 -10.50
N GLY A 206 18.86 -10.23 -10.15
CA GLY A 206 18.23 -11.17 -11.09
C GLY A 206 17.24 -10.50 -12.05
N ASP A 207 16.66 -11.32 -12.93
CA ASP A 207 15.66 -10.89 -13.89
C ASP A 207 14.24 -11.10 -13.36
N PHE A 208 13.34 -10.17 -13.70
CA PHE A 208 11.92 -10.33 -13.45
C PHE A 208 11.33 -11.42 -14.34
N LYS A 209 10.69 -12.40 -13.73
CA LYS A 209 10.00 -13.49 -14.43
C LYS A 209 8.51 -13.19 -14.53
N VAL A 210 7.93 -13.45 -15.71
CA VAL A 210 6.48 -13.36 -15.89
C VAL A 210 5.78 -14.36 -14.99
N PHE A 211 4.84 -13.91 -14.17
CA PHE A 211 4.01 -14.75 -13.32
C PHE A 211 2.98 -15.51 -14.16
N GLN A 212 2.17 -14.77 -14.88
CA GLN A 212 1.24 -15.23 -15.92
C GLN A 212 1.22 -14.17 -17.02
N LYS A 213 1.33 -14.60 -18.27
CA LYS A 213 1.21 -13.70 -19.43
C LYS A 213 -0.16 -13.07 -19.46
N ARG A 214 -0.21 -11.82 -19.95
CA ARG A 214 -1.49 -11.14 -20.15
C ARG A 214 -2.35 -11.87 -21.17
N GLU A 215 -3.62 -11.93 -20.84
CA GLU A 215 -4.68 -12.41 -21.73
C GLU A 215 -5.79 -11.38 -21.65
N ASP A 216 -6.40 -11.04 -22.78
CA ASP A 216 -7.47 -10.06 -22.77
C ASP A 216 -8.67 -10.58 -21.97
N GLY A 217 -9.18 -9.76 -21.06
CA GLY A 217 -10.24 -10.14 -20.12
C GLY A 217 -9.80 -10.93 -18.88
N LEU A 218 -8.51 -11.29 -18.77
CA LEU A 218 -7.99 -11.95 -17.56
C LEU A 218 -7.54 -10.92 -16.53
N GLU A 219 -8.27 -10.84 -15.44
CA GLU A 219 -7.94 -10.00 -14.28
C GLU A 219 -7.43 -10.88 -13.13
N TYR A 220 -6.30 -10.50 -12.52
CA TYR A 220 -5.80 -11.19 -11.34
C TYR A 220 -4.90 -10.32 -10.47
N SER A 221 -4.95 -10.57 -9.16
CA SER A 221 -4.00 -10.05 -8.19
C SER A 221 -3.37 -11.19 -7.40
N ILE A 222 -2.17 -10.97 -6.89
CA ILE A 222 -1.38 -12.01 -6.23
C ILE A 222 -0.88 -11.57 -4.85
N ASN A 223 -0.87 -12.51 -3.90
CA ASN A 223 -0.16 -12.42 -2.63
C ASN A 223 0.63 -13.70 -2.40
N HIS A 224 1.82 -13.56 -1.80
CA HIS A 224 2.71 -14.68 -1.51
C HIS A 224 2.72 -15.00 -0.02
N LEU A 225 2.64 -16.30 0.30
CA LEU A 225 2.83 -16.81 1.65
C LEU A 225 3.47 -18.20 1.58
N ASP A 226 4.53 -18.41 2.36
CA ASP A 226 5.31 -19.65 2.43
C ASP A 226 5.85 -20.11 1.06
N ASP A 227 5.36 -21.23 0.55
CA ASP A 227 5.70 -21.83 -0.74
C ASP A 227 4.61 -21.66 -1.81
N LYS A 228 3.63 -20.76 -1.57
CA LYS A 228 2.42 -20.62 -2.39
C LYS A 228 2.13 -19.18 -2.77
N TRP A 229 1.50 -19.05 -3.92
CA TRP A 229 0.80 -17.86 -4.34
C TRP A 229 -0.70 -18.02 -4.15
N TYR A 230 -1.34 -17.01 -3.62
CA TYR A 230 -2.77 -16.83 -3.53
C TYR A 230 -3.18 -15.83 -4.60
N ILE A 231 -4.16 -16.21 -5.42
CA ILE A 231 -4.48 -15.50 -6.67
C ILE A 231 -5.97 -15.23 -6.71
N ARG A 232 -6.36 -13.96 -6.52
CA ARG A 232 -7.73 -13.52 -6.82
C ARG A 232 -7.86 -13.34 -8.33
N THR A 233 -8.88 -13.95 -8.96
CA THR A 233 -9.02 -13.90 -10.41
C THR A 233 -10.46 -14.11 -10.87
N ASN A 234 -10.76 -13.59 -12.08
CA ASN A 234 -12.00 -13.87 -12.83
C ASN A 234 -11.88 -15.07 -13.77
N TYR A 235 -10.79 -15.85 -13.69
CA TYR A 235 -10.53 -16.99 -14.56
C TYR A 235 -11.67 -18.01 -14.56
N ASN A 236 -11.98 -18.60 -15.74
CA ASN A 236 -13.10 -19.51 -15.98
C ASN A 236 -14.46 -18.89 -15.61
N ASN A 237 -14.75 -17.71 -16.16
CA ASN A 237 -16.03 -17.01 -16.02
C ASN A 237 -16.43 -16.71 -14.56
N ALA A 238 -15.47 -16.57 -13.66
CA ALA A 238 -15.72 -16.16 -12.29
C ALA A 238 -15.97 -14.64 -12.22
N THR A 239 -17.14 -14.20 -12.68
CA THR A 239 -17.49 -12.76 -12.83
C THR A 239 -17.41 -11.98 -11.52
N ASN A 240 -17.68 -12.63 -10.38
CA ASN A 240 -17.52 -12.09 -9.04
C ASN A 240 -16.18 -12.46 -8.40
N PHE A 241 -15.23 -12.93 -9.19
CA PHE A 241 -13.91 -13.40 -8.80
C PHE A 241 -13.95 -14.64 -7.88
N LYS A 242 -12.79 -15.25 -7.73
CA LYS A 242 -12.52 -16.38 -6.85
C LYS A 242 -11.07 -16.36 -6.39
N LEU A 243 -10.74 -17.20 -5.42
CA LEU A 243 -9.37 -17.39 -4.97
C LEU A 243 -8.81 -18.71 -5.48
N MET A 244 -7.69 -18.63 -6.16
CA MET A 244 -6.90 -19.78 -6.59
C MET A 244 -5.54 -19.78 -5.90
N ILE A 245 -4.88 -20.93 -5.89
CA ILE A 245 -3.53 -21.10 -5.37
C ILE A 245 -2.64 -21.81 -6.39
N CYS A 246 -1.35 -21.51 -6.37
CA CYS A 246 -0.35 -22.32 -7.06
C CYS A 246 0.95 -22.40 -6.24
N SER A 247 1.81 -23.34 -6.59
CA SER A 247 3.14 -23.44 -6.02
C SER A 247 3.99 -22.23 -6.44
N GLU A 248 4.88 -21.82 -5.56
CA GLU A 248 5.81 -20.70 -5.74
C GLU A 248 6.55 -20.75 -7.08
N ASN A 249 6.97 -21.93 -7.52
CA ASN A 249 7.82 -22.13 -8.71
C ASN A 249 7.01 -22.41 -9.99
N ASN A 250 5.68 -22.58 -9.91
CA ASN A 250 4.83 -22.95 -11.04
C ASN A 250 3.63 -22.01 -11.16
N THR A 251 3.88 -20.78 -11.58
CA THR A 251 2.94 -19.66 -11.49
C THR A 251 1.94 -19.56 -12.62
N SER A 252 2.17 -20.26 -13.77
CA SER A 252 1.28 -20.16 -14.93
C SER A 252 -0.12 -20.71 -14.63
N ILE A 253 -1.13 -20.14 -15.28
CA ILE A 253 -2.56 -20.38 -15.08
C ILE A 253 -2.96 -21.88 -15.11
N LYS A 254 -2.26 -22.71 -15.90
CA LYS A 254 -2.49 -24.16 -15.94
C LYS A 254 -2.22 -24.88 -14.61
N ASN A 255 -1.48 -24.24 -13.70
CA ASN A 255 -1.15 -24.79 -12.37
C ASN A 255 -2.01 -24.20 -11.26
N TRP A 256 -2.92 -23.28 -11.59
CA TRP A 256 -3.80 -22.67 -10.61
C TRP A 256 -4.87 -23.66 -10.18
N LYS A 257 -4.98 -23.85 -8.89
CA LYS A 257 -6.01 -24.73 -8.26
C LYS A 257 -6.97 -23.86 -7.50
N GLU A 258 -8.26 -24.16 -7.62
CA GLU A 258 -9.29 -23.44 -6.87
C GLU A 258 -9.12 -23.67 -5.37
N TYR A 259 -9.16 -22.59 -4.62
CA TYR A 259 -9.07 -22.59 -3.15
C TYR A 259 -10.35 -22.08 -2.50
N ILE A 260 -10.92 -21.01 -3.02
CA ILE A 260 -12.27 -20.55 -2.69
C ILE A 260 -13.02 -20.39 -4.00
N PRO A 261 -14.14 -21.09 -4.19
CA PRO A 261 -14.89 -21.05 -5.44
C PRO A 261 -15.58 -19.71 -5.68
N HIS A 262 -15.91 -19.46 -6.93
CA HIS A 262 -16.76 -18.35 -7.33
C HIS A 262 -18.16 -18.50 -6.72
N ARG A 263 -18.77 -17.38 -6.33
CA ARG A 263 -20.16 -17.27 -5.89
C ARG A 263 -20.86 -16.17 -6.69
N GLU A 264 -22.06 -16.44 -7.19
CA GLU A 264 -22.79 -15.45 -8.00
C GLU A 264 -23.41 -14.33 -7.17
N ASP A 265 -23.70 -14.59 -5.90
CA ASP A 265 -24.35 -13.69 -4.94
C ASP A 265 -23.35 -12.84 -4.12
N VAL A 266 -22.04 -13.15 -4.21
CA VAL A 266 -20.99 -12.47 -3.44
C VAL A 266 -19.84 -12.06 -4.33
N LEU A 267 -19.52 -10.77 -4.32
CA LEU A 267 -18.32 -10.24 -4.97
C LEU A 267 -17.10 -10.42 -4.07
N PHE A 268 -16.12 -11.16 -4.54
CA PHE A 268 -14.81 -11.28 -3.91
C PHE A 268 -13.97 -10.03 -4.23
N GLU A 269 -13.96 -9.02 -3.35
CA GLU A 269 -13.28 -7.74 -3.59
C GLU A 269 -11.76 -7.82 -3.43
N GLY A 270 -11.27 -8.59 -2.45
CA GLY A 270 -9.84 -8.69 -2.15
C GLY A 270 -9.55 -9.65 -1.00
N PHE A 271 -8.28 -9.74 -0.62
CA PHE A 271 -7.87 -10.53 0.53
C PHE A 271 -6.52 -10.06 1.07
N GLU A 272 -6.29 -10.35 2.35
CA GLU A 272 -5.00 -10.19 3.02
C GLU A 272 -4.50 -11.53 3.56
N VAL A 273 -3.18 -11.71 3.48
CA VAL A 273 -2.50 -12.90 4.02
C VAL A 273 -1.82 -12.57 5.34
N PHE A 274 -1.95 -13.48 6.29
CA PHE A 274 -1.19 -13.57 7.53
C PHE A 274 -0.64 -14.99 7.63
N ASN A 275 0.35 -15.25 8.48
CA ASN A 275 0.96 -16.57 8.54
C ASN A 275 -0.07 -17.71 8.70
N ASP A 276 -1.05 -17.54 9.58
CA ASP A 276 -2.03 -18.58 9.88
C ASP A 276 -3.44 -18.26 9.37
N TYR A 277 -3.64 -17.07 8.74
CA TYR A 277 -4.98 -16.60 8.39
C TYR A 277 -5.03 -15.95 7.02
N LEU A 278 -6.16 -16.09 6.38
CA LEU A 278 -6.64 -15.24 5.28
C LEU A 278 -7.80 -14.40 5.80
N VAL A 279 -7.78 -13.12 5.50
CA VAL A 279 -8.92 -12.23 5.67
C VAL A 279 -9.40 -11.83 4.29
N ILE A 280 -10.59 -12.31 3.93
CA ILE A 280 -11.20 -12.08 2.62
C ILE A 280 -12.17 -10.93 2.75
N THR A 281 -12.06 -9.98 1.84
CA THR A 281 -13.01 -8.88 1.71
C THR A 281 -14.05 -9.24 0.68
N GLU A 282 -15.28 -9.35 1.10
CA GLU A 282 -16.43 -9.73 0.29
C GLU A 282 -17.48 -8.61 0.29
N ARG A 283 -18.28 -8.56 -0.76
CA ARG A 283 -19.47 -7.70 -0.81
C ARG A 283 -20.70 -8.56 -1.08
N GLU A 284 -21.65 -8.49 -0.17
CA GLU A 284 -22.92 -9.21 -0.25
C GLU A 284 -24.06 -8.27 0.15
N ASN A 285 -25.15 -8.25 -0.60
CA ASN A 285 -26.31 -7.37 -0.37
C ASN A 285 -25.93 -5.88 -0.17
N GLY A 286 -24.91 -5.39 -0.91
CA GLY A 286 -24.42 -4.03 -0.82
C GLY A 286 -23.38 -3.78 0.27
N ASN A 287 -23.31 -4.59 1.30
CA ASN A 287 -22.39 -4.43 2.42
C ASN A 287 -21.07 -5.15 2.20
N ARG A 288 -19.98 -4.52 2.61
CA ARG A 288 -18.67 -5.15 2.68
C ARG A 288 -18.56 -5.95 3.97
N LYS A 289 -18.09 -7.21 3.85
CA LYS A 289 -17.88 -8.13 4.96
C LYS A 289 -16.43 -8.60 4.97
N TYR A 290 -15.93 -9.00 6.13
CA TYR A 290 -14.66 -9.68 6.28
C TYR A 290 -14.89 -11.12 6.70
N HIS A 291 -14.39 -12.03 5.87
CA HIS A 291 -14.44 -13.46 6.12
C HIS A 291 -13.05 -13.91 6.57
N VAL A 292 -12.91 -14.29 7.82
CA VAL A 292 -11.67 -14.79 8.43
C VAL A 292 -11.59 -16.28 8.27
N LYS A 293 -10.51 -16.78 7.69
CA LYS A 293 -10.30 -18.20 7.46
C LYS A 293 -8.89 -18.60 7.92
N SER A 294 -8.79 -19.56 8.83
CA SER A 294 -7.49 -20.12 9.16
C SER A 294 -6.95 -21.00 8.02
N ILE A 295 -5.65 -20.88 7.76
CA ILE A 295 -4.92 -21.69 6.77
C ILE A 295 -4.57 -23.06 7.37
N THR A 296 -4.33 -23.11 8.68
CA THR A 296 -3.84 -24.29 9.40
C THR A 296 -4.94 -25.06 10.12
N ASN A 297 -6.08 -24.41 10.46
CA ASN A 297 -7.19 -25.01 11.20
C ASN A 297 -8.53 -24.71 10.50
N SER A 298 -9.05 -25.68 9.78
CA SER A 298 -10.31 -25.53 9.03
C SER A 298 -11.56 -25.24 9.89
N ALA A 299 -11.51 -25.47 11.20
CA ALA A 299 -12.60 -25.14 12.12
C ALA A 299 -12.70 -23.62 12.39
N LEU A 300 -11.62 -22.87 12.22
CA LEU A 300 -11.63 -21.40 12.33
C LEU A 300 -11.98 -20.78 10.98
N ASN A 301 -13.27 -20.53 10.82
CA ASN A 301 -13.86 -20.00 9.60
C ASN A 301 -15.13 -19.23 9.96
N HIS A 302 -15.04 -17.88 9.99
CA HIS A 302 -16.12 -17.02 10.45
C HIS A 302 -16.10 -15.65 9.77
N TYR A 303 -17.21 -14.95 9.86
CA TYR A 303 -17.32 -13.54 9.45
C TYR A 303 -17.13 -12.61 10.63
N VAL A 304 -16.53 -11.46 10.37
CA VAL A 304 -16.57 -10.34 11.32
C VAL A 304 -18.00 -9.79 11.34
N GLU A 305 -18.61 -9.79 12.52
CA GLU A 305 -19.96 -9.29 12.71
C GLU A 305 -19.96 -7.78 12.98
N PHE A 306 -20.92 -7.07 12.41
CA PHE A 306 -21.18 -5.67 12.62
C PHE A 306 -22.60 -5.50 13.17
N GLU A 307 -22.74 -4.69 14.23
CA GLU A 307 -24.04 -4.51 14.88
C GLU A 307 -25.03 -3.69 14.03
N GLU A 308 -24.53 -2.80 13.17
CA GLU A 308 -25.35 -1.90 12.37
C GLU A 308 -25.59 -2.43 10.96
N GLU A 309 -26.81 -2.28 10.45
CA GLU A 309 -27.20 -2.76 9.11
C GLU A 309 -26.54 -1.96 8.00
N ALA A 310 -26.27 -0.67 8.21
CA ALA A 310 -25.68 0.24 7.23
C ALA A 310 -24.37 0.83 7.77
N TYR A 311 -23.26 0.40 7.20
CA TYR A 311 -21.91 0.85 7.58
C TYR A 311 -20.98 0.95 6.38
N SER A 312 -19.84 1.57 6.61
CA SER A 312 -18.72 1.60 5.67
C SER A 312 -17.47 1.05 6.35
N THR A 313 -16.79 0.15 5.69
CA THR A 313 -15.53 -0.43 6.17
C THR A 313 -14.52 -0.62 5.06
N SER A 314 -13.24 -0.52 5.38
CA SER A 314 -12.14 -0.84 4.47
C SER A 314 -10.93 -1.34 5.27
N SER A 315 -10.17 -2.27 4.68
CA SER A 315 -8.90 -2.71 5.25
C SER A 315 -8.00 -1.51 5.54
N SER A 316 -7.36 -1.50 6.70
CA SER A 316 -6.37 -0.50 7.11
C SER A 316 -4.95 -1.06 6.91
N VAL A 317 -3.93 -0.43 7.51
CA VAL A 317 -2.56 -0.91 7.41
C VAL A 317 -2.37 -2.17 8.25
N ASN A 318 -2.03 -3.28 7.59
CA ASN A 318 -1.74 -4.61 8.16
C ASN A 318 -0.36 -5.06 7.70
N ALA A 319 0.71 -4.36 8.10
CA ALA A 319 2.06 -4.59 7.58
C ALA A 319 2.66 -5.92 8.06
N GLU A 320 2.42 -6.29 9.32
CA GLU A 320 3.01 -7.48 9.94
C GLU A 320 2.32 -8.77 9.50
N ILE A 321 3.08 -9.65 8.83
CA ILE A 321 2.56 -10.95 8.39
C ILE A 321 2.27 -11.91 9.56
N ASN A 322 3.02 -11.74 10.68
CA ASN A 322 2.87 -12.54 11.89
C ASN A 322 1.74 -12.06 12.82
N SER A 323 1.03 -11.00 12.43
CA SER A 323 -0.05 -10.46 13.27
C SER A 323 -1.19 -11.45 13.39
N ILE A 324 -1.72 -11.59 14.60
CA ILE A 324 -2.99 -12.25 14.91
C ILE A 324 -4.14 -11.27 14.95
N LYS A 325 -3.89 -10.00 14.56
CA LYS A 325 -4.89 -8.94 14.51
C LYS A 325 -5.04 -8.43 13.09
N PHE A 326 -6.29 -8.23 12.70
CA PHE A 326 -6.66 -7.56 11.47
C PHE A 326 -7.18 -6.15 11.76
N ARG A 327 -6.61 -5.16 11.10
CA ARG A 327 -6.99 -3.76 11.24
C ARG A 327 -7.83 -3.31 10.06
N PHE A 328 -8.93 -2.64 10.37
CA PHE A 328 -9.81 -2.02 9.38
C PHE A 328 -10.41 -0.72 9.89
N SER A 329 -10.80 0.14 8.98
CA SER A 329 -11.60 1.32 9.30
C SER A 329 -13.07 0.95 9.34
N TYR A 330 -13.82 1.58 10.23
CA TYR A 330 -15.26 1.43 10.35
C TYR A 330 -15.92 2.77 10.59
N SER A 331 -17.06 2.99 9.98
CA SER A 331 -17.93 4.12 10.28
C SER A 331 -19.37 3.78 9.91
N SER A 332 -20.32 4.41 10.61
CA SER A 332 -21.75 4.33 10.31
C SER A 332 -22.42 5.69 10.42
N LEU A 333 -23.74 5.73 10.35
CA LEU A 333 -24.50 6.97 10.60
C LEU A 333 -24.42 7.41 12.06
N THR A 334 -24.18 6.49 12.99
CA THR A 334 -24.12 6.72 14.43
C THR A 334 -22.72 6.59 15.01
N THR A 335 -21.79 5.94 14.29
CA THR A 335 -20.41 5.69 14.73
C THR A 335 -19.41 6.49 13.89
N PRO A 336 -18.62 7.40 14.50
CA PRO A 336 -17.56 8.12 13.81
C PRO A 336 -16.52 7.18 13.21
N SER A 337 -15.76 7.68 12.22
CA SER A 337 -14.66 6.93 11.63
C SER A 337 -13.67 6.46 12.69
N SER A 338 -13.50 5.16 12.79
CA SER A 338 -12.70 4.47 13.80
C SER A 338 -11.78 3.45 13.15
N ILE A 339 -10.63 3.18 13.78
CA ILE A 339 -9.77 2.04 13.42
C ILE A 339 -10.01 0.93 14.43
N ILE A 340 -10.42 -0.20 13.92
CA ILE A 340 -10.70 -1.41 14.71
C ILE A 340 -9.54 -2.38 14.55
N GLU A 341 -9.10 -2.99 15.65
CA GLU A 341 -8.23 -4.17 15.66
C GLU A 341 -9.06 -5.38 16.08
N TYR A 342 -9.21 -6.30 15.16
CA TYR A 342 -9.99 -7.53 15.32
C TYR A 342 -9.05 -8.72 15.55
N ASP A 343 -9.26 -9.49 16.60
CA ASP A 343 -8.51 -10.72 16.86
C ASP A 343 -8.95 -11.82 15.89
N LEU A 344 -7.99 -12.43 15.21
CA LEU A 344 -8.22 -13.49 14.22
C LEU A 344 -8.42 -14.87 14.83
N ILE A 345 -8.26 -14.99 16.17
CA ILE A 345 -8.34 -16.24 16.93
C ILE A 345 -9.77 -16.47 17.38
#